data_358d8fd2b92bfe7bf60f7ce4ea726d65
#
_entry.id   358d8fd2b92bfe7bf60f7ce4ea726d65
#
_cell.length_a   1.000
_cell.length_b   1.000
_cell.length_c   1.000
_cell.angle_alpha   90.00
_cell.angle_beta   90.00
_cell.angle_gamma   90.00
#
_symmetry.space_group_name_H-M   'P 1'
#
loop_
_entity.id
_entity.type
_entity.pdbx_description
1 polymer ?
#
loop_
_entity_poly.entity_id
_entity_poly.type
_entity_poly.pdbx_seq_one_letter_code
_entity_poly.pdbx_strand_id
1 'polypeptide(L)'
;RVATGNSSLITTEVPSASFGDIVAIAGVPENIAIGTTLCDVGKPNPVPYIPIDEPTLAMYFSVNDSPFVGREGKILTSRQIRERLERELRVNLALRVEDTATPESFKVSCRGQLHLGILIETMRREGFELQLSAPEVIYKTIDGVKNEPFELLTIDVEEAYQGVIMEN
;
A
#
# COMPACT_ATOMS: atom_id res chain seq x y z
N ARG A 1 -0.16 -26.72 -5.35
CA ARG A 1 0.45 -27.12 -4.06
C ARG A 1 -0.08 -26.18 -2.99
N VAL A 2 -0.51 -26.74 -1.90
CA VAL A 2 -1.06 -26.00 -0.74
C VAL A 2 -0.09 -26.16 0.41
N ALA A 3 0.20 -25.06 1.12
CA ALA A 3 1.07 -25.10 2.29
C ALA A 3 0.41 -24.33 3.45
N THR A 4 0.45 -24.88 4.66
CA THR A 4 0.01 -24.21 5.88
C THR A 4 1.20 -23.65 6.62
N GLY A 5 1.06 -22.42 7.15
CA GLY A 5 2.08 -21.77 7.97
C GLY A 5 1.66 -21.78 9.45
N ASN A 6 2.51 -22.30 10.30
CA ASN A 6 2.45 -22.07 11.74
C ASN A 6 3.36 -20.90 12.12
N SER A 7 3.16 -20.31 13.28
CA SER A 7 3.84 -19.09 13.80
C SER A 7 5.38 -19.09 13.80
N SER A 8 6.02 -20.06 13.20
CA SER A 8 7.47 -20.20 13.03
C SER A 8 7.92 -20.22 11.57
N LEU A 9 7.28 -19.50 10.65
CA LEU A 9 7.71 -19.32 9.24
C LEU A 9 8.05 -20.61 8.44
N ILE A 10 7.71 -21.78 8.96
CA ILE A 10 7.92 -23.07 8.28
C ILE A 10 6.64 -23.41 7.54
N THR A 11 6.69 -23.33 6.23
CA THR A 11 5.61 -23.79 5.34
C THR A 11 5.76 -25.29 5.08
N THR A 12 4.73 -26.06 5.38
CA THR A 12 4.71 -27.51 5.09
C THR A 12 3.72 -27.78 3.98
N GLU A 13 4.15 -28.57 2.97
CA GLU A 13 3.26 -28.97 1.88
C GLU A 13 2.22 -29.96 2.40
N VAL A 14 0.93 -29.65 2.16
CA VAL A 14 -0.19 -30.49 2.60
C VAL A 14 -1.06 -30.87 1.40
N PRO A 15 -1.68 -32.06 1.41
CA PRO A 15 -2.52 -32.53 0.30
C PRO A 15 -3.87 -31.84 0.23
N SER A 16 -4.37 -31.31 1.33
CA SER A 16 -5.68 -30.64 1.43
C SER A 16 -5.70 -29.63 2.58
N ALA A 17 -6.61 -28.68 2.51
CA ALA A 17 -6.89 -27.70 3.54
C ALA A 17 -8.39 -27.69 3.88
N SER A 18 -8.73 -27.32 5.11
CA SER A 18 -10.10 -27.27 5.62
C SER A 18 -10.55 -25.83 5.86
N PHE A 19 -11.83 -25.66 6.21
CA PHE A 19 -12.38 -24.37 6.57
C PHE A 19 -11.62 -23.71 7.71
N GLY A 20 -11.27 -22.43 7.52
CA GLY A 20 -10.52 -21.63 8.49
C GLY A 20 -9.01 -21.75 8.38
N ASP A 21 -8.48 -22.64 7.53
CA ASP A 21 -7.04 -22.73 7.30
C ASP A 21 -6.54 -21.54 6.47
N ILE A 22 -5.39 -20.99 6.88
CA ILE A 22 -4.63 -20.01 6.08
C ILE A 22 -3.53 -20.76 5.34
N VAL A 23 -3.58 -20.71 4.03
CA VAL A 23 -2.71 -21.51 3.18
C VAL A 23 -2.01 -20.66 2.11
N ALA A 24 -0.82 -21.09 1.70
CA ALA A 24 -0.14 -20.56 0.52
C ALA A 24 -0.37 -21.49 -0.66
N ILE A 25 -0.82 -20.94 -1.79
CA ILE A 25 -1.10 -21.70 -3.01
C ILE A 25 -0.08 -21.31 -4.07
N ALA A 26 0.69 -22.30 -4.55
CA ALA A 26 1.64 -22.13 -5.64
C ALA A 26 1.04 -22.58 -6.98
N GLY A 27 1.53 -22.00 -8.08
CA GLY A 27 1.10 -22.37 -9.44
C GLY A 27 -0.16 -21.64 -9.93
N VAL A 28 -0.55 -20.55 -9.25
CA VAL A 28 -1.60 -19.65 -9.72
C VAL A 28 -1.04 -18.62 -10.72
N PRO A 29 -1.85 -18.08 -11.65
CA PRO A 29 -1.42 -17.02 -12.56
C PRO A 29 -0.91 -15.77 -11.82
N GLU A 30 0.09 -15.07 -12.38
CA GLU A 30 0.68 -13.88 -11.75
C GLU A 30 -0.26 -12.68 -11.63
N ASN A 31 -1.35 -12.68 -12.39
CA ASN A 31 -2.33 -11.58 -12.44
C ASN A 31 -3.49 -11.71 -11.44
N ILE A 32 -3.37 -12.59 -10.45
CA ILE A 32 -4.40 -12.70 -9.39
C ILE A 32 -4.28 -11.51 -8.45
N ALA A 33 -5.37 -10.74 -8.37
CA ALA A 33 -5.49 -9.63 -7.43
C ALA A 33 -5.89 -10.11 -6.04
N ILE A 34 -5.51 -9.35 -5.01
CA ILE A 34 -6.01 -9.56 -3.64
C ILE A 34 -7.54 -9.40 -3.64
N GLY A 35 -8.24 -10.27 -2.93
CA GLY A 35 -9.71 -10.34 -2.94
C GLY A 35 -10.29 -11.28 -3.99
N THR A 36 -9.46 -11.88 -4.85
CA THR A 36 -9.91 -12.90 -5.80
C THR A 36 -10.29 -14.18 -5.06
N THR A 37 -11.47 -14.70 -5.34
CA THR A 37 -11.92 -15.99 -4.82
C THR A 37 -11.54 -17.11 -5.80
N LEU A 38 -10.87 -18.14 -5.29
CA LEU A 38 -10.62 -19.39 -6.03
C LEU A 38 -11.76 -20.36 -5.76
N CYS A 39 -12.46 -20.77 -6.81
CA CYS A 39 -13.62 -21.65 -6.72
C CYS A 39 -13.39 -22.94 -7.50
N ASP A 40 -14.22 -23.95 -7.21
CA ASP A 40 -14.35 -25.13 -8.07
C ASP A 40 -14.92 -24.72 -9.43
N VAL A 41 -14.39 -25.31 -10.50
CA VAL A 41 -14.78 -25.00 -11.88
C VAL A 41 -16.27 -25.36 -12.12
N GLY A 42 -16.75 -26.44 -11.50
CA GLY A 42 -18.14 -26.92 -11.66
C GLY A 42 -19.17 -26.20 -10.80
N LYS A 43 -18.71 -25.47 -9.75
CA LYS A 43 -19.57 -24.74 -8.80
C LYS A 43 -18.93 -23.41 -8.40
N PRO A 44 -18.88 -22.43 -9.30
CA PRO A 44 -18.33 -21.13 -8.97
C PRO A 44 -19.22 -20.41 -7.94
N ASN A 45 -18.69 -20.18 -6.76
CA ASN A 45 -19.37 -19.45 -5.70
C ASN A 45 -18.42 -18.38 -5.11
N PRO A 46 -18.24 -17.24 -5.79
CA PRO A 46 -17.33 -16.20 -5.33
C PRO A 46 -17.87 -15.55 -4.05
N VAL A 47 -16.94 -15.29 -3.11
CA VAL A 47 -17.26 -14.49 -1.92
C VAL A 47 -17.35 -13.02 -2.33
N PRO A 48 -18.33 -12.23 -1.81
CA PRO A 48 -18.43 -10.82 -2.11
C PRO A 48 -17.11 -10.08 -1.79
N TYR A 49 -16.62 -9.31 -2.75
CA TYR A 49 -15.44 -8.47 -2.55
C TYR A 49 -15.79 -7.29 -1.64
N ILE A 50 -14.98 -7.06 -0.62
CA ILE A 50 -15.08 -5.87 0.22
C ILE A 50 -14.16 -4.82 -0.38
N PRO A 51 -14.70 -3.73 -0.97
CA PRO A 51 -13.87 -2.69 -1.55
C PRO A 51 -13.04 -1.98 -0.46
N ILE A 52 -11.80 -1.68 -0.79
CA ILE A 52 -10.94 -0.84 0.05
C ILE A 52 -11.24 0.61 -0.30
N ASP A 53 -11.31 1.47 0.72
CA ASP A 53 -11.54 2.89 0.53
C ASP A 53 -10.47 3.52 -0.37
N GLU A 54 -10.90 4.49 -1.15
CA GLU A 54 -10.02 5.18 -2.08
C GLU A 54 -9.00 6.06 -1.36
N PRO A 55 -7.83 6.31 -1.99
CA PRO A 55 -6.82 7.19 -1.44
C PRO A 55 -7.35 8.60 -1.19
N THR A 56 -6.91 9.22 -0.10
CA THR A 56 -7.25 10.61 0.27
C THR A 56 -6.07 11.57 0.18
N LEU A 57 -4.84 11.03 0.16
CA LEU A 57 -3.60 11.80 0.06
C LEU A 57 -2.74 11.30 -1.09
N ALA A 58 -2.03 12.23 -1.73
CA ALA A 58 -1.02 11.94 -2.74
C ALA A 58 0.30 12.66 -2.42
N MET A 59 1.40 12.08 -2.87
CA MET A 59 2.74 12.65 -2.77
C MET A 59 3.53 12.25 -4.01
N TYR A 60 4.42 13.11 -4.47
CA TYR A 60 5.32 12.79 -5.58
C TYR A 60 6.63 12.23 -5.06
N PHE A 61 6.99 11.08 -5.59
CA PHE A 61 8.27 10.40 -5.37
C PHE A 61 9.12 10.59 -6.60
N SER A 62 10.23 11.28 -6.46
CA SER A 62 11.11 11.61 -7.58
C SER A 62 12.53 11.16 -7.31
N VAL A 63 13.30 11.01 -8.38
CA VAL A 63 14.75 10.85 -8.29
C VAL A 63 15.34 12.09 -7.62
N ASN A 64 16.30 11.89 -6.73
CA ASN A 64 17.03 13.00 -6.12
C ASN A 64 17.99 13.60 -7.14
N ASP A 65 17.73 14.81 -7.58
CA ASP A 65 18.55 15.62 -8.51
C ASP A 65 19.40 16.69 -7.80
N SER A 66 19.41 16.68 -6.46
CA SER A 66 20.16 17.65 -5.67
C SER A 66 21.67 17.40 -5.76
N PRO A 67 22.51 18.42 -5.47
CA PRO A 67 23.97 18.27 -5.41
C PRO A 67 24.47 17.27 -4.35
N PHE A 68 23.58 16.77 -3.50
CA PHE A 68 23.88 15.83 -2.42
C PHE A 68 23.50 14.39 -2.75
N VAL A 69 23.08 14.11 -3.97
CA VAL A 69 22.69 12.78 -4.44
C VAL A 69 23.78 11.73 -4.15
N GLY A 70 23.34 10.55 -3.67
CA GLY A 70 24.21 9.41 -3.37
C GLY A 70 24.90 9.45 -2.01
N ARG A 71 24.55 10.38 -1.12
CA ARG A 71 25.12 10.45 0.24
C ARG A 71 24.40 9.55 1.23
N GLU A 72 23.10 9.41 1.12
CA GLU A 72 22.27 8.65 2.06
C GLU A 72 21.82 7.29 1.51
N GLY A 73 21.72 7.15 0.19
CA GLY A 73 21.30 5.93 -0.46
C GLY A 73 22.16 5.55 -1.66
N LYS A 74 22.07 4.29 -2.07
CA LYS A 74 22.78 3.76 -3.25
C LYS A 74 21.84 3.48 -4.42
N ILE A 75 20.52 3.44 -4.17
CA ILE A 75 19.51 3.15 -5.15
C ILE A 75 18.86 4.47 -5.58
N LEU A 76 19.22 4.97 -6.76
CA LEU A 76 19.03 6.35 -7.18
C LEU A 76 18.24 6.51 -8.47
N THR A 77 17.95 5.41 -9.19
CA THR A 77 17.37 5.49 -10.53
C THR A 77 15.84 5.39 -10.50
N SER A 78 15.17 6.13 -11.41
CA SER A 78 13.71 6.09 -11.56
C SER A 78 13.18 4.68 -11.83
N ARG A 79 13.91 3.88 -12.62
CA ARG A 79 13.58 2.48 -12.88
C ARG A 79 13.51 1.65 -11.60
N GLN A 80 14.52 1.77 -10.74
CA GLN A 80 14.56 1.03 -9.47
C GLN A 80 13.44 1.47 -8.51
N ILE A 81 13.15 2.78 -8.46
CA ILE A 81 12.03 3.33 -7.70
C ILE A 81 10.72 2.74 -8.21
N ARG A 82 10.50 2.75 -9.52
CA ARG A 82 9.31 2.17 -10.15
C ARG A 82 9.14 0.69 -9.80
N GLU A 83 10.17 -0.12 -10.04
CA GLU A 83 10.16 -1.56 -9.74
C GLU A 83 9.82 -1.82 -8.25
N ARG A 84 10.31 -0.97 -7.35
CA ARG A 84 10.00 -1.08 -5.91
C ARG A 84 8.54 -0.72 -5.61
N LEU A 85 8.03 0.35 -6.20
CA LEU A 85 6.64 0.76 -6.05
C LEU A 85 5.67 -0.27 -6.65
N GLU A 86 5.97 -0.84 -7.81
CA GLU A 86 5.21 -1.93 -8.41
C GLU A 86 5.16 -3.19 -7.53
N ARG A 87 6.27 -3.49 -6.85
CA ARG A 87 6.31 -4.58 -5.85
C ARG A 87 5.40 -4.31 -4.67
N GLU A 88 5.36 -3.06 -4.20
CA GLU A 88 4.46 -2.64 -3.12
C GLU A 88 2.98 -2.78 -3.53
N LEU A 89 2.62 -2.40 -4.76
CA LEU A 89 1.25 -2.52 -5.28
C LEU A 89 0.71 -3.96 -5.27
N ARG A 90 1.58 -4.97 -5.34
CA ARG A 90 1.15 -6.38 -5.31
C ARG A 90 0.63 -6.81 -3.94
N VAL A 91 1.04 -6.16 -2.88
CA VAL A 91 0.72 -6.52 -1.48
C VAL A 91 -0.11 -5.46 -0.78
N ASN A 92 -0.24 -4.26 -1.35
CA ASN A 92 -0.85 -3.10 -0.72
C ASN A 92 -1.93 -2.49 -1.60
N LEU A 93 -3.18 -2.91 -1.38
CA LEU A 93 -4.33 -2.46 -2.17
C LEU A 93 -4.74 -1.00 -1.92
N ALA A 94 -4.33 -0.42 -0.79
CA ALA A 94 -4.65 0.95 -0.44
C ALA A 94 -3.68 1.97 -1.08
N LEU A 95 -2.67 1.47 -1.81
CA LEU A 95 -1.71 2.28 -2.54
C LEU A 95 -2.09 2.36 -4.01
N ARG A 96 -1.92 3.54 -4.62
CA ARG A 96 -1.96 3.73 -6.07
C ARG A 96 -0.71 4.46 -6.52
N VAL A 97 -0.17 4.04 -7.64
CA VAL A 97 1.01 4.67 -8.26
C VAL A 97 0.66 5.02 -9.69
N GLU A 98 0.85 6.28 -10.03
CA GLU A 98 0.58 6.82 -11.37
C GLU A 98 1.86 7.45 -11.92
N ASP A 99 2.10 7.25 -13.21
CA ASP A 99 3.15 7.96 -13.92
C ASP A 99 2.80 9.44 -14.04
N THR A 100 3.80 10.29 -13.97
CA THR A 100 3.63 11.71 -14.21
C THR A 100 4.14 12.09 -15.60
N ALA A 101 3.95 13.36 -16.01
CA ALA A 101 4.53 13.87 -17.25
C ALA A 101 6.08 13.81 -17.26
N THR A 102 6.68 13.71 -16.08
CA THR A 102 8.13 13.59 -15.89
C THR A 102 8.50 12.13 -15.64
N PRO A 103 9.33 11.49 -16.48
CA PRO A 103 9.65 10.05 -16.32
C PRO A 103 10.41 9.70 -15.04
N GLU A 104 10.89 10.69 -14.32
CA GLU A 104 11.66 10.56 -13.07
C GLU A 104 10.81 10.76 -11.82
N SER A 105 9.49 10.98 -11.97
CA SER A 105 8.58 11.26 -10.88
C SER A 105 7.34 10.37 -10.95
N PHE A 106 6.88 9.90 -9.80
CA PHE A 106 5.71 9.03 -9.63
C PHE A 106 4.77 9.66 -8.63
N LYS A 107 3.48 9.74 -8.97
CA LYS A 107 2.44 10.14 -8.03
C LYS A 107 2.00 8.93 -7.22
N VAL A 108 2.27 8.95 -5.94
CA VAL A 108 1.93 7.89 -4.99
C VAL A 108 0.77 8.36 -4.13
N SER A 109 -0.36 7.68 -4.22
CA SER A 109 -1.59 8.00 -3.52
C SER A 109 -1.91 6.93 -2.47
N CYS A 110 -2.34 7.34 -1.29
CA CYS A 110 -2.66 6.44 -0.17
C CYS A 110 -3.76 7.00 0.73
N ARG A 111 -4.15 6.24 1.75
CA ARG A 111 -5.20 6.63 2.70
C ARG A 111 -4.78 7.66 3.73
N GLY A 112 -3.49 7.80 4.06
CA GLY A 112 -3.07 8.72 5.10
C GLY A 112 -1.57 8.89 5.23
N GLN A 113 -1.15 9.90 5.98
CA GLN A 113 0.26 10.25 6.17
C GLN A 113 1.11 9.13 6.78
N LEU A 114 0.57 8.40 7.75
CA LEU A 114 1.29 7.29 8.39
C LEU A 114 1.64 6.20 7.36
N HIS A 115 0.73 5.90 6.45
CA HIS A 115 0.95 4.91 5.40
C HIS A 115 2.12 5.33 4.47
N LEU A 116 2.13 6.59 4.02
CA LEU A 116 3.26 7.15 3.25
C LEU A 116 4.55 7.12 4.06
N GLY A 117 4.50 7.54 5.32
CA GLY A 117 5.67 7.56 6.20
C GLY A 117 6.32 6.20 6.38
N ILE A 118 5.51 5.14 6.56
CA ILE A 118 6.00 3.76 6.66
C ILE A 118 6.64 3.32 5.34
N LEU A 119 6.01 3.60 4.20
CA LEU A 119 6.57 3.25 2.88
C LEU A 119 7.91 3.96 2.65
N ILE A 120 7.98 5.26 2.90
CA ILE A 120 9.18 6.07 2.73
C ILE A 120 10.32 5.54 3.62
N GLU A 121 10.04 5.29 4.90
CA GLU A 121 11.04 4.79 5.84
C GLU A 121 11.51 3.37 5.46
N THR A 122 10.62 2.52 4.98
CA THR A 122 10.97 1.19 4.49
C THR A 122 11.89 1.28 3.28
N MET A 123 11.56 2.10 2.30
CA MET A 123 12.39 2.32 1.12
C MET A 123 13.76 2.92 1.50
N ARG A 124 13.79 3.86 2.43
CA ARG A 124 15.04 4.44 2.94
C ARG A 124 15.93 3.38 3.58
N ARG A 125 15.38 2.48 4.40
CA ARG A 125 16.12 1.35 5.00
C ARG A 125 16.61 0.34 3.98
N GLU A 126 15.90 0.17 2.88
CA GLU A 126 16.32 -0.63 1.74
C GLU A 126 17.47 0.03 0.93
N GLY A 127 17.83 1.27 1.24
CA GLY A 127 18.91 2.03 0.60
C GLY A 127 18.48 2.89 -0.58
N PHE A 128 17.19 3.16 -0.73
CA PHE A 128 16.67 4.14 -1.68
C PHE A 128 16.91 5.55 -1.17
N GLU A 129 17.29 6.45 -2.08
CA GLU A 129 17.33 7.89 -1.86
C GLU A 129 16.32 8.54 -2.80
N LEU A 130 15.40 9.29 -2.22
CA LEU A 130 14.24 9.86 -2.91
C LEU A 130 14.12 11.36 -2.61
N GLN A 131 13.66 12.10 -3.58
CA GLN A 131 13.10 13.43 -3.38
C GLN A 131 11.58 13.31 -3.26
N LEU A 132 11.02 13.94 -2.24
CA LEU A 132 9.60 13.85 -1.92
C LEU A 132 8.96 15.23 -1.95
N SER A 133 7.75 15.34 -2.51
CA SER A 133 6.95 16.56 -2.39
C SER A 133 6.26 16.65 -1.02
N ALA A 134 5.66 17.79 -0.72
CA ALA A 134 4.66 17.86 0.33
C ALA A 134 3.44 16.97 -0.03
N PRO A 135 2.77 16.38 0.96
CA PRO A 135 1.54 15.63 0.73
C PRO A 135 0.41 16.58 0.28
N GLU A 136 -0.38 16.11 -0.69
CA GLU A 136 -1.52 16.83 -1.24
C GLU A 136 -2.80 16.07 -0.96
N VAL A 137 -3.87 16.77 -0.58
CA VAL A 137 -5.21 16.18 -0.41
C VAL A 137 -5.82 15.92 -1.78
N ILE A 138 -6.37 14.72 -1.95
CA ILE A 138 -7.08 14.34 -3.17
C ILE A 138 -8.53 14.80 -3.08
N TYR A 139 -8.89 15.74 -3.95
CA TYR A 139 -10.28 16.19 -4.07
C TYR A 139 -11.04 15.35 -5.08
N LYS A 140 -12.32 15.12 -4.82
CA LYS A 140 -13.24 14.48 -5.76
C LYS A 140 -14.26 15.48 -6.27
N THR A 141 -14.64 15.36 -7.55
CA THR A 141 -15.75 16.10 -8.10
C THR A 141 -16.99 15.20 -8.14
N ILE A 142 -17.99 15.52 -7.33
CA ILE A 142 -19.26 14.79 -7.26
C ILE A 142 -20.35 15.79 -7.69
N ASP A 143 -21.12 15.43 -8.71
CA ASP A 143 -22.18 16.29 -9.28
C ASP A 143 -21.72 17.70 -9.65
N GLY A 144 -20.48 17.83 -10.15
CA GLY A 144 -19.89 19.11 -10.53
C GLY A 144 -19.34 19.94 -9.37
N VAL A 145 -19.47 19.47 -8.12
CA VAL A 145 -18.96 20.13 -6.93
C VAL A 145 -17.66 19.47 -6.46
N LYS A 146 -16.65 20.28 -6.16
CA LYS A 146 -15.38 19.82 -5.60
C LYS A 146 -15.58 19.48 -4.12
N ASN A 147 -15.30 18.24 -3.77
CA ASN A 147 -15.42 17.70 -2.42
C ASN A 147 -14.05 17.31 -1.87
N GLU A 148 -13.82 17.58 -0.60
CA GLU A 148 -12.67 17.10 0.16
C GLU A 148 -13.03 15.85 0.97
N PRO A 149 -12.06 14.96 1.29
CA PRO A 149 -12.31 13.81 2.14
C PRO A 149 -12.58 14.26 3.59
N PHE A 150 -13.61 13.69 4.19
CA PHE A 150 -13.97 13.91 5.60
C PHE A 150 -14.04 12.56 6.32
N GLU A 151 -13.50 12.48 7.52
CA GLU A 151 -13.55 11.29 8.35
C GLU A 151 -14.08 11.59 9.74
N LEU A 152 -14.81 10.64 10.33
CA LEU A 152 -15.19 10.68 11.73
C LEU A 152 -14.10 9.98 12.54
N LEU A 153 -13.33 10.76 13.31
CA LEU A 153 -12.30 10.25 14.20
C LEU A 153 -12.89 9.98 15.58
N THR A 154 -12.85 8.72 16.02
CA THR A 154 -13.21 8.32 17.39
C THR A 154 -11.93 7.93 18.12
N ILE A 155 -11.64 8.61 19.23
CA ILE A 155 -10.45 8.36 20.05
C ILE A 155 -10.91 7.80 21.40
N ASP A 156 -10.44 6.62 21.73
CA ASP A 156 -10.57 6.02 23.07
C ASP A 156 -9.24 6.18 23.81
N VAL A 157 -9.26 6.89 24.93
CA VAL A 157 -8.05 7.29 25.64
C VAL A 157 -8.32 7.39 27.15
N GLU A 158 -7.32 7.11 27.96
CA GLU A 158 -7.36 7.30 29.41
C GLU A 158 -7.60 8.79 29.77
N GLU A 159 -8.35 9.04 30.83
CA GLU A 159 -8.76 10.39 31.30
C GLU A 159 -7.56 11.34 31.48
N ALA A 160 -6.40 10.82 31.88
CA ALA A 160 -5.15 11.59 32.05
C ALA A 160 -4.67 12.29 30.75
N TYR A 161 -5.02 11.75 29.57
CA TYR A 161 -4.58 12.28 28.26
C TYR A 161 -5.66 13.06 27.52
N GLN A 162 -6.89 13.10 28.06
CA GLN A 162 -8.01 13.75 27.41
C GLN A 162 -7.76 15.24 27.13
N GLY A 163 -7.15 15.96 28.10
CA GLY A 163 -6.83 17.38 27.96
C GLY A 163 -5.91 17.68 26.78
N VAL A 164 -4.86 16.86 26.58
CA VAL A 164 -3.89 17.03 25.49
C VAL A 164 -4.53 16.79 24.11
N ILE A 165 -5.49 15.86 24.04
CA ILE A 165 -6.19 15.55 22.77
C ILE A 165 -7.20 16.64 22.41
N MET A 166 -7.86 17.23 23.42
CA MET A 166 -8.84 18.29 23.20
C MET A 166 -8.19 19.64 22.83
N GLU A 167 -6.89 19.79 23.12
CA GLU A 167 -6.14 21.04 22.86
C GLU A 167 -5.49 21.05 21.46
N ASN A 168 -5.36 19.88 20.79
CA ASN A 168 -4.84 19.69 19.45
C ASN A 168 -5.94 19.57 18.40
#